data_4a4abb7b2a3e54ab09741056b953989c
#
_entry.id   4a4abb7b2a3e54ab09741056b953989c
#
_cell.length_a   1.000
_cell.length_b   1.000
_cell.length_c   1.000
_cell.angle_alpha   90.00
_cell.angle_beta   90.00
_cell.angle_gamma   90.00
#
_symmetry.space_group_name_H-M   'P 1'
#
loop_
_entity.id
_entity.type
_entity.pdbx_description
1 polymer ?
#
loop_
_entity_poly.entity_id
_entity_poly.type
_entity_poly.pdbx_seq_one_letter_code
_entity_poly.pdbx_strand_id
1 'polypeptide(L)'
;MTKLTNWCTLPTSKGDFRMYDTGDEDVRLISMGDVESLGEQPLLRIHSSCLASEVFGANDCDCADQLHESMKLIANEGRGIIIHQHQEGRGQGLSKKIRAVRLMETDDLDTVEAFEHLCLDQDIRTYEPAVEIL
;
A
#
# COMPACT_ATOMS: atom_id res chain seq x y z
N MET A 1 -20.36 -0.88 3.41
CA MET A 1 -19.53 -1.01 2.19
C MET A 1 -19.98 -0.01 1.14
N THR A 2 -19.07 0.80 0.63
CA THR A 2 -19.37 1.71 -0.47
C THR A 2 -19.45 0.90 -1.78
N LYS A 3 -20.49 1.17 -2.58
CA LYS A 3 -20.63 0.50 -3.86
C LYS A 3 -19.65 1.09 -4.87
N LEU A 4 -18.77 0.27 -5.42
CA LEU A 4 -17.75 0.67 -6.39
C LEU A 4 -18.24 0.34 -7.81
N THR A 5 -18.63 1.37 -8.55
CA THR A 5 -19.20 1.21 -9.89
C THR A 5 -18.29 1.72 -11.01
N ASN A 6 -17.36 2.63 -10.68
CA ASN A 6 -16.44 3.20 -11.67
C ASN A 6 -15.09 2.50 -11.58
N TRP A 7 -14.68 1.87 -12.66
CA TRP A 7 -13.40 1.20 -12.74
C TRP A 7 -12.89 1.19 -14.18
N CYS A 8 -11.59 0.98 -14.31
CA CYS A 8 -10.97 0.75 -15.61
C CYS A 8 -10.08 -0.50 -15.54
N THR A 9 -9.72 -1.01 -16.71
CA THR A 9 -8.75 -2.10 -16.79
C THR A 9 -7.36 -1.59 -16.51
N LEU A 10 -6.63 -2.30 -15.64
CA LEU A 10 -5.21 -2.08 -15.36
C LEU A 10 -4.42 -3.26 -15.91
N PRO A 11 -3.86 -3.15 -17.12
CA PRO A 11 -3.05 -4.23 -17.68
C PRO A 11 -1.68 -4.27 -16.99
N THR A 12 -1.28 -5.46 -16.57
CA THR A 12 0.02 -5.68 -15.92
C THR A 12 0.66 -6.95 -16.47
N SER A 13 1.95 -7.12 -16.19
CA SER A 13 2.67 -8.34 -16.57
C SER A 13 2.13 -9.59 -15.87
N LYS A 14 1.34 -9.44 -14.83
CA LYS A 14 0.73 -10.53 -14.05
C LYS A 14 -0.71 -10.81 -14.47
N GLY A 15 -1.26 -10.01 -15.37
CA GLY A 15 -2.63 -10.10 -15.86
C GLY A 15 -3.35 -8.77 -15.78
N ASP A 16 -4.60 -8.77 -16.22
CA ASP A 16 -5.43 -7.58 -16.20
C ASP A 16 -6.19 -7.49 -14.87
N PHE A 17 -5.95 -6.41 -14.16
CA PHE A 17 -6.70 -6.06 -12.94
C PHE A 17 -7.76 -5.02 -13.28
N ARG A 18 -8.71 -4.84 -12.39
CA ARG A 18 -9.60 -3.68 -12.38
C ARG A 18 -9.07 -2.67 -11.38
N MET A 19 -9.00 -1.42 -11.78
CA MET A 19 -8.66 -0.31 -10.87
C MET A 19 -9.91 0.51 -10.62
N TYR A 20 -10.31 0.62 -9.37
CA TYR A 20 -11.58 1.25 -8.98
C TYR A 20 -11.38 2.67 -8.50
N ASP A 21 -12.35 3.52 -8.81
CA ASP A 21 -12.49 4.84 -8.19
C ASP A 21 -13.11 4.64 -6.80
N THR A 22 -12.32 4.88 -5.76
CA THR A 22 -12.78 4.75 -4.37
C THR A 22 -13.37 6.03 -3.82
N GLY A 23 -13.18 7.14 -4.51
CA GLY A 23 -13.54 8.48 -4.02
C GLY A 23 -12.52 9.06 -3.02
N ASP A 24 -11.49 8.29 -2.65
CA ASP A 24 -10.43 8.74 -1.74
C ASP A 24 -9.09 8.57 -2.45
N GLU A 25 -8.41 9.70 -2.71
CA GLU A 25 -7.13 9.71 -3.44
C GLU A 25 -6.01 8.96 -2.68
N ASP A 26 -6.13 8.82 -1.38
CA ASP A 26 -5.14 8.12 -0.57
C ASP A 26 -5.42 6.62 -0.44
N VAL A 27 -6.54 6.15 -0.97
CA VAL A 27 -6.92 4.74 -0.94
C VAL A 27 -7.19 4.26 -2.36
N ARG A 28 -6.36 3.35 -2.86
CA ARG A 28 -6.49 2.78 -4.19
C ARG A 28 -6.87 1.32 -4.07
N LEU A 29 -7.80 0.89 -4.91
CA LEU A 29 -8.25 -0.50 -4.93
C LEU A 29 -8.06 -1.09 -6.32
N ILE A 30 -7.39 -2.23 -6.38
CA ILE A 30 -7.36 -3.07 -7.56
C ILE A 30 -7.90 -4.45 -7.23
N SER A 31 -8.54 -5.08 -8.20
CA SER A 31 -9.02 -6.45 -8.02
C SER A 31 -8.77 -7.29 -9.26
N MET A 32 -8.71 -8.59 -9.05
CA MET A 32 -8.93 -9.55 -10.11
C MET A 32 -10.31 -10.16 -9.88
N GLY A 33 -11.20 -10.00 -10.88
CA GLY A 33 -12.62 -10.27 -10.72
C GLY A 33 -13.40 -9.06 -10.22
N ASP A 34 -14.71 -9.14 -10.29
CA ASP A 34 -15.62 -8.09 -9.84
C ASP A 34 -15.71 -8.11 -8.31
N VAL A 35 -15.41 -6.98 -7.67
CA VAL A 35 -15.39 -6.87 -6.20
C VAL A 35 -16.73 -7.24 -5.56
N GLU A 36 -17.84 -7.05 -6.28
CA GLU A 36 -19.17 -7.37 -5.75
C GLU A 36 -19.54 -8.85 -5.88
N SER A 37 -18.77 -9.62 -6.63
CA SER A 37 -19.07 -11.04 -6.90
C SER A 37 -17.84 -11.93 -6.77
N LEU A 38 -16.91 -11.61 -5.89
CA LEU A 38 -15.70 -12.40 -5.65
C LEU A 38 -15.96 -13.74 -4.94
N GLY A 39 -17.14 -13.91 -4.37
CA GLY A 39 -17.48 -15.11 -3.62
C GLY A 39 -16.93 -15.07 -2.18
N GLU A 40 -16.84 -16.25 -1.58
CA GLU A 40 -16.38 -16.37 -0.19
C GLU A 40 -14.86 -16.40 -0.11
N GLN A 41 -14.32 -15.74 0.90
CA GLN A 41 -12.91 -15.75 1.28
C GLN A 41 -11.94 -15.40 0.13
N PRO A 42 -12.12 -14.28 -0.57
CA PRO A 42 -11.15 -13.87 -1.57
C PRO A 42 -9.81 -13.49 -0.89
N LEU A 43 -8.71 -13.61 -1.64
CA LEU A 43 -7.44 -13.09 -1.17
C LEU A 43 -7.53 -11.57 -1.02
N LEU A 44 -6.99 -11.05 0.08
CA LEU A 44 -6.98 -9.61 0.36
C LEU A 44 -5.60 -9.20 0.86
N ARG A 45 -5.07 -8.13 0.29
CA ARG A 45 -3.86 -7.46 0.79
C ARG A 45 -4.17 -5.99 1.03
N ILE A 46 -3.87 -5.51 2.22
CA ILE A 46 -3.81 -4.08 2.52
C ILE A 46 -2.34 -3.68 2.52
N HIS A 47 -1.96 -2.82 1.58
CA HIS A 47 -0.58 -2.46 1.33
C HIS A 47 -0.39 -0.95 1.55
N SER A 48 0.53 -0.58 2.45
CA SER A 48 0.91 0.81 2.64
C SER A 48 2.00 1.19 1.63
N SER A 49 1.82 2.31 0.94
CA SER A 49 2.72 2.73 -0.14
C SER A 49 4.15 2.97 0.36
N CYS A 50 5.10 2.69 -0.52
CA CYS A 50 6.50 3.01 -0.32
C CYS A 50 7.04 3.58 -1.63
N LEU A 51 7.09 4.90 -1.74
CA LEU A 51 7.50 5.59 -2.96
C LEU A 51 8.91 5.18 -3.39
N ALA A 52 9.85 5.13 -2.45
CA ALA A 52 11.23 4.80 -2.74
C ALA A 52 11.36 3.40 -3.37
N SER A 53 10.70 2.41 -2.81
CA SER A 53 10.75 1.04 -3.30
C SER A 53 9.92 0.85 -4.57
N GLU A 54 8.67 1.30 -4.56
CA GLU A 54 7.71 1.01 -5.63
C GLU A 54 7.97 1.83 -6.89
N VAL A 55 8.42 3.07 -6.76
CA VAL A 55 8.66 3.98 -7.90
C VAL A 55 10.12 4.02 -8.29
N PHE A 56 11.03 4.18 -7.33
CA PHE A 56 12.44 4.37 -7.60
C PHE A 56 13.29 3.11 -7.46
N GLY A 57 12.70 2.01 -7.04
CA GLY A 57 13.42 0.73 -6.97
C GLY A 57 14.44 0.64 -5.84
N ALA A 58 14.23 1.37 -4.74
CA ALA A 58 15.11 1.25 -3.59
C ALA A 58 15.19 -0.20 -3.12
N ASN A 59 16.37 -0.66 -2.75
CA ASN A 59 16.62 -2.05 -2.38
C ASN A 59 16.88 -2.24 -0.88
N ASP A 60 16.64 -1.22 -0.08
CA ASP A 60 16.79 -1.26 1.38
C ASP A 60 15.50 -1.70 2.10
N CYS A 61 14.45 -2.01 1.35
CA CYS A 61 13.24 -2.62 1.86
C CYS A 61 12.61 -3.51 0.77
N ASP A 62 11.65 -4.34 1.16
CA ASP A 62 11.01 -5.30 0.26
C ASP A 62 9.56 -4.92 -0.12
N CYS A 63 9.17 -3.65 0.07
CA CYS A 63 7.80 -3.20 -0.13
C CYS A 63 7.30 -3.43 -1.56
N ALA A 64 8.10 -3.12 -2.58
CA ALA A 64 7.73 -3.38 -3.97
C ALA A 64 7.58 -4.89 -4.22
N ASP A 65 8.48 -5.70 -3.70
CA ASP A 65 8.43 -7.16 -3.85
C ASP A 65 7.18 -7.73 -3.19
N GLN A 66 6.81 -7.24 -2.00
CA GLN A 66 5.59 -7.65 -1.32
C GLN A 66 4.34 -7.33 -2.15
N LEU A 67 4.29 -6.14 -2.75
CA LEU A 67 3.18 -5.75 -3.61
C LEU A 67 3.08 -6.65 -4.83
N HIS A 68 4.18 -6.84 -5.54
CA HIS A 68 4.22 -7.66 -6.76
C HIS A 68 3.94 -9.14 -6.47
N GLU A 69 4.42 -9.67 -5.36
CA GLU A 69 4.12 -11.04 -4.95
C GLU A 69 2.64 -11.21 -4.61
N SER A 70 2.03 -10.22 -3.97
CA SER A 70 0.59 -10.23 -3.69
C SER A 70 -0.23 -10.23 -4.97
N MET A 71 0.16 -9.42 -5.96
CA MET A 71 -0.49 -9.40 -7.27
C MET A 71 -0.37 -10.75 -7.97
N LYS A 72 0.80 -11.37 -7.89
CA LYS A 72 1.04 -12.69 -8.48
C LYS A 72 0.17 -13.77 -7.84
N LEU A 73 0.07 -13.78 -6.52
CA LEU A 73 -0.78 -14.73 -5.79
C LEU A 73 -2.26 -14.57 -6.18
N ILE A 74 -2.73 -13.33 -6.27
CA ILE A 74 -4.11 -13.04 -6.68
C ILE A 74 -4.35 -13.46 -8.13
N ALA A 75 -3.41 -13.20 -9.02
CA ALA A 75 -3.53 -13.61 -10.42
C ALA A 75 -3.58 -15.13 -10.57
N ASN A 76 -2.80 -15.86 -9.81
CA ASN A 76 -2.80 -17.32 -9.80
C ASN A 76 -4.11 -17.88 -9.25
N GLU A 77 -4.68 -17.25 -8.23
CA GLU A 77 -5.98 -17.62 -7.67
C GLU A 77 -7.12 -17.26 -8.61
N GLY A 78 -6.95 -16.24 -9.45
CA GLY A 78 -7.96 -15.73 -10.37
C GLY A 78 -8.93 -14.74 -9.74
N ARG A 79 -8.83 -14.47 -8.46
CA ARG A 79 -9.70 -13.53 -7.74
C ARG A 79 -9.01 -12.98 -6.50
N GLY A 80 -9.28 -11.75 -6.18
CA GLY A 80 -8.73 -11.12 -4.99
C GLY A 80 -8.70 -9.60 -5.09
N ILE A 81 -8.34 -8.96 -3.99
CA ILE A 81 -8.35 -7.51 -3.83
C ILE A 81 -7.02 -7.06 -3.22
N ILE A 82 -6.47 -5.97 -3.76
CA ILE A 82 -5.40 -5.22 -3.12
C ILE A 82 -5.91 -3.81 -2.83
N ILE A 83 -5.80 -3.39 -1.59
CA ILE A 83 -6.01 -2.00 -1.20
C ILE A 83 -4.65 -1.39 -0.93
N HIS A 84 -4.28 -0.42 -1.76
CA HIS A 84 -3.01 0.30 -1.71
C HIS A 84 -3.29 1.67 -1.10
N GLN A 85 -2.77 1.91 0.09
CA GLN A 85 -3.03 3.16 0.81
C GLN A 85 -1.77 4.00 0.95
N HIS A 86 -1.94 5.31 0.82
CA HIS A 86 -0.84 6.26 0.93
C HIS A 86 -0.63 6.64 2.40
N GLN A 87 0.35 6.00 3.06
CA GLN A 87 0.72 6.27 4.44
C GLN A 87 2.24 6.17 4.63
N GLU A 88 2.97 7.04 3.92
CA GLU A 88 4.42 7.09 3.97
C GLU A 88 4.95 7.41 5.37
N GLY A 89 6.17 6.93 5.68
CA GLY A 89 6.84 7.23 6.93
C GLY A 89 6.06 6.78 8.15
N ARG A 90 5.44 5.61 8.08
CA ARG A 90 4.56 5.07 9.13
C ARG A 90 3.40 6.02 9.48
N GLY A 91 2.87 6.72 8.45
CA GLY A 91 1.80 7.68 8.60
C GLY A 91 2.26 9.12 8.81
N GLN A 92 3.55 9.36 9.03
CA GLN A 92 4.09 10.71 9.27
C GLN A 92 4.31 11.52 7.98
N GLY A 93 4.24 10.88 6.84
CA GLY A 93 4.47 11.49 5.54
C GLY A 93 5.90 11.33 5.03
N LEU A 94 6.08 11.55 3.72
CA LEU A 94 7.35 11.33 3.05
C LEU A 94 8.45 12.28 3.55
N SER A 95 8.12 13.56 3.77
CA SER A 95 9.10 14.55 4.23
C SER A 95 9.73 14.14 5.57
N LYS A 96 8.91 13.71 6.52
CA LYS A 96 9.38 13.27 7.84
C LYS A 96 10.12 11.94 7.75
N LYS A 97 9.69 11.05 6.86
CA LYS A 97 10.42 9.81 6.56
C LYS A 97 11.84 10.11 6.08
N ILE A 98 11.99 11.06 5.15
CA ILE A 98 13.31 11.46 4.63
C ILE A 98 14.20 11.99 5.76
N ARG A 99 13.67 12.82 6.63
CA ARG A 99 14.42 13.35 7.78
C ARG A 99 14.84 12.23 8.74
N ALA A 100 13.95 11.29 9.02
CA ALA A 100 14.26 10.17 9.89
C ALA A 100 15.36 9.28 9.30
N VAL A 101 15.27 8.95 8.02
CA VAL A 101 16.28 8.15 7.31
C VAL A 101 17.62 8.86 7.32
N ARG A 102 17.64 10.18 7.12
CA ARG A 102 18.88 10.96 7.16
C ARG A 102 19.54 10.91 8.53
N LEU A 103 18.78 10.98 9.61
CA LEU A 103 19.30 10.82 10.96
C LEU A 103 19.88 9.43 11.20
N MET A 104 19.25 8.40 10.65
CA MET A 104 19.78 7.04 10.72
C MET A 104 21.13 6.93 10.04
N GLU A 105 21.32 7.63 8.91
CA GLU A 105 22.59 7.64 8.17
C GLU A 105 23.69 8.43 8.84
N THR A 106 23.37 9.63 9.35
CA THR A 106 24.38 10.58 9.86
C THR A 106 24.70 10.37 11.32
N ASP A 107 23.72 10.02 12.14
CA ASP A 107 23.84 9.94 13.59
C ASP A 107 23.80 8.49 14.09
N ASP A 108 23.80 7.53 13.18
CA ASP A 108 23.79 6.09 13.47
C ASP A 108 22.63 5.69 14.40
N LEU A 109 21.47 6.30 14.19
CA LEU A 109 20.25 6.01 14.94
C LEU A 109 19.46 4.89 14.24
N ASP A 110 18.73 4.10 15.02
CA ASP A 110 17.72 3.21 14.45
C ASP A 110 16.41 3.97 14.17
N THR A 111 15.42 3.27 13.63
CA THR A 111 14.13 3.89 13.27
C THR A 111 13.44 4.50 14.49
N VAL A 112 13.44 3.79 15.61
CA VAL A 112 12.80 4.27 16.85
C VAL A 112 13.49 5.52 17.36
N GLU A 113 14.83 5.51 17.43
CA GLU A 113 15.63 6.65 17.90
C GLU A 113 15.46 7.86 16.99
N ALA A 114 15.42 7.65 15.66
CA ALA A 114 15.23 8.75 14.71
C ALA A 114 13.86 9.42 14.89
N PHE A 115 12.79 8.66 15.07
CA PHE A 115 11.45 9.20 15.32
C PHE A 115 11.40 9.94 16.66
N GLU A 116 12.00 9.40 17.69
CA GLU A 116 12.09 10.06 18.99
C GLU A 116 12.86 11.40 18.90
N HIS A 117 13.98 11.41 18.15
CA HIS A 117 14.79 12.61 17.94
C HIS A 117 13.99 13.73 17.25
N LEU A 118 13.09 13.35 16.31
CA LEU A 118 12.21 14.29 15.60
C LEU A 118 10.92 14.59 16.38
N CYS A 119 10.75 14.04 17.58
CA CYS A 119 9.54 14.18 18.40
C CYS A 119 8.29 13.68 17.66
N LEU A 120 8.41 12.58 16.93
CA LEU A 120 7.32 11.96 16.17
C LEU A 120 6.83 10.69 16.86
N ASP A 121 5.55 10.41 16.72
CA ASP A 121 4.98 9.13 17.09
C ASP A 121 5.55 8.03 16.17
N GLN A 122 5.76 6.83 16.70
CA GLN A 122 6.44 5.76 15.99
C GLN A 122 5.67 5.26 14.77
N ASP A 123 4.37 5.13 14.91
CA ASP A 123 3.53 4.62 13.83
C ASP A 123 2.10 5.14 14.04
N ILE A 124 1.64 6.02 13.14
CA ILE A 124 0.28 6.58 13.18
C ILE A 124 -0.55 6.10 12.00
N ARG A 125 -0.11 5.04 11.30
CA ARG A 125 -0.90 4.48 10.20
C ARG A 125 -2.25 4.01 10.71
N THR A 126 -3.27 4.19 9.87
CA THR A 126 -4.61 3.72 10.14
C THR A 126 -5.10 2.87 8.97
N TYR A 127 -5.93 1.88 9.25
CA TYR A 127 -6.52 1.00 8.25
C TYR A 127 -8.01 1.21 8.09
N GLU A 128 -8.61 2.13 8.85
CA GLU A 128 -10.04 2.41 8.76
C GLU A 128 -10.51 2.76 7.35
N PRO A 129 -9.83 3.67 6.59
CA PRO A 129 -10.25 3.99 5.23
C PRO A 129 -10.25 2.76 4.30
N ALA A 130 -9.29 1.86 4.49
CA ALA A 130 -9.24 0.61 3.71
C ALA A 130 -10.38 -0.33 4.10
N VAL A 131 -10.66 -0.46 5.39
CA VAL A 131 -11.72 -1.34 5.90
C VAL A 131 -13.11 -0.85 5.48
N GLU A 132 -13.34 0.46 5.45
CA GLU A 132 -14.63 1.04 5.04
C GLU A 132 -15.01 0.71 3.60
N ILE A 133 -14.02 0.47 2.73
CA ILE A 133 -14.26 0.09 1.33
C ILE A 133 -14.71 -1.36 1.21
N LEU A 134 -14.30 -2.19 2.13
CA LEU A 134 -14.67 -3.60 2.16
C LEU A 134 -16.09 -3.76 2.70
#